data_d71657218c66bd974dc959d8ebf9b677
#
_entry.id   d71657218c66bd974dc959d8ebf9b677
#
_cell.length_a   1.000
_cell.length_b   1.000
_cell.length_c   1.000
_cell.angle_alpha   90.00
_cell.angle_beta   90.00
_cell.angle_gamma   90.00
#
_symmetry.space_group_name_H-M   'P 1'
#
loop_
_entity.id
_entity.type
_entity.pdbx_description
1 polymer ?
#
loop_
_entity_poly.entity_id
_entity_poly.type
_entity_poly.pdbx_seq_one_letter_code
_entity_poly.pdbx_strand_id
1 'polypeptide(L)'
;MFSFQSLIKADDIRDFQVEGISIGDSALDYFTKEEIVKNKRDFYNSKKYSTSSIESDKYNKFETVQISYRSSDQLFKILDISGVLFMNYNECMKDIKNISLEFDQMFVNTRKGKLDTYKNNDDPYGKSKVSDAYWYFDNNDVIVLACFYVDTKWAGESNFKSEFRVSIGTDEFNKFLIEESK
;
A
#
# COMPACT_ATOMS: atom_id res chain seq x y z
N MET A 1 17.64 4.19 -5.65
CA MET A 1 17.63 2.89 -6.36
C MET A 1 17.05 1.87 -5.39
N PHE A 2 15.82 1.43 -5.64
CA PHE A 2 15.20 0.37 -4.84
C PHE A 2 15.86 -0.95 -5.24
N SER A 3 16.65 -1.53 -4.36
CA SER A 3 17.16 -2.90 -4.51
C SER A 3 16.43 -3.75 -3.48
N PHE A 4 15.54 -4.61 -3.93
CA PHE A 4 15.01 -5.68 -3.09
C PHE A 4 16.09 -6.76 -3.04
N GLN A 5 16.75 -6.86 -1.89
CA GLN A 5 17.81 -7.87 -1.70
C GLN A 5 17.18 -9.26 -1.67
N SER A 6 17.75 -10.10 -2.52
CA SER A 6 17.52 -11.52 -2.78
C SER A 6 16.33 -11.87 -3.69
N LEU A 7 16.68 -12.34 -4.89
CA LEU A 7 15.84 -13.12 -5.80
C LEU A 7 15.49 -14.50 -5.19
N ILE A 8 14.91 -14.50 -3.99
CA ILE A 8 14.23 -15.68 -3.47
C ILE A 8 12.84 -15.63 -4.06
N LYS A 9 12.49 -16.65 -4.83
CA LYS A 9 11.13 -16.86 -5.32
C LYS A 9 10.19 -16.87 -4.13
N ALA A 10 9.36 -15.83 -4.01
CA ALA A 10 8.38 -15.73 -2.93
C ALA A 10 7.14 -16.48 -3.38
N ASP A 11 6.89 -17.64 -2.79
CA ASP A 11 5.69 -18.44 -3.03
C ASP A 11 4.56 -18.05 -2.05
N ASP A 12 4.87 -17.29 -0.99
CA ASP A 12 3.92 -16.80 0.01
C ASP A 12 4.06 -15.27 0.14
N ILE A 13 2.96 -14.56 0.12
CA ILE A 13 2.92 -13.10 0.28
C ILE A 13 3.53 -12.64 1.61
N ARG A 14 3.53 -13.49 2.65
CA ARG A 14 4.13 -13.22 3.97
C ARG A 14 5.66 -13.15 3.94
N ASP A 15 6.29 -13.68 2.88
CA ASP A 15 7.73 -13.57 2.68
C ASP A 15 8.14 -12.15 2.24
N PHE A 16 7.15 -11.33 1.81
CA PHE A 16 7.38 -9.96 1.41
C PHE A 16 7.10 -8.99 2.57
N GLN A 17 8.02 -8.08 2.82
CA GLN A 17 7.97 -7.17 3.97
C GLN A 17 8.06 -5.71 3.54
N VAL A 18 7.35 -4.84 4.24
CA VAL A 18 7.51 -3.39 4.18
C VAL A 18 8.17 -2.93 5.48
N GLU A 19 9.39 -2.40 5.41
CA GLU A 19 10.20 -1.99 6.57
C GLU A 19 10.37 -3.11 7.65
N GLY A 20 10.44 -4.37 7.19
CA GLY A 20 10.58 -5.53 8.08
C GLY A 20 9.26 -6.02 8.71
N ILE A 21 8.12 -5.47 8.30
CA ILE A 21 6.79 -5.79 8.80
C ILE A 21 6.05 -6.63 7.76
N SER A 22 5.42 -7.73 8.20
CA SER A 22 4.64 -8.65 7.35
C SER A 22 3.14 -8.60 7.64
N ILE A 23 2.34 -8.96 6.63
CA ILE A 23 0.93 -9.27 6.89
C ILE A 23 0.82 -10.52 7.78
N GLY A 24 -0.20 -10.51 8.65
CA GLY A 24 -0.42 -11.58 9.63
C GLY A 24 0.26 -11.36 10.98
N ASP A 25 1.28 -10.49 11.05
CA ASP A 25 1.90 -10.10 12.31
C ASP A 25 0.96 -9.27 13.18
N SER A 26 1.26 -9.19 14.47
CA SER A 26 0.66 -8.21 15.36
C SER A 26 1.35 -6.86 15.17
N ALA A 27 0.59 -5.78 14.93
CA ALA A 27 1.19 -4.45 14.87
C ALA A 27 1.85 -4.03 16.21
N LEU A 28 1.49 -4.68 17.32
CA LEU A 28 2.11 -4.44 18.64
C LEU A 28 3.54 -4.97 18.72
N ASP A 29 3.99 -5.79 17.79
CA ASP A 29 5.39 -6.24 17.73
C ASP A 29 6.32 -5.12 17.23
N TYR A 30 5.76 -4.07 16.60
CA TYR A 30 6.48 -2.97 15.95
C TYR A 30 6.16 -1.60 16.53
N PHE A 31 4.92 -1.41 17.01
CA PHE A 31 4.39 -0.12 17.46
C PHE A 31 3.70 -0.26 18.81
N THR A 32 3.71 0.79 19.60
CA THR A 32 2.87 0.84 20.80
C THR A 32 1.40 1.01 20.43
N LYS A 33 0.50 0.56 21.30
CA LYS A 33 -0.94 0.74 21.13
C LYS A 33 -1.32 2.21 20.96
N GLU A 34 -0.65 3.09 21.71
CA GLU A 34 -0.84 4.54 21.66
C GLU A 34 -0.49 5.11 20.28
N GLU A 35 0.62 4.67 19.69
CA GLU A 35 1.02 5.06 18.33
C GLU A 35 0.01 4.61 17.30
N ILE A 36 -0.45 3.34 17.35
CA ILE A 36 -1.44 2.81 16.42
C ILE A 36 -2.73 3.64 16.50
N VAL A 37 -3.26 3.86 17.70
CA VAL A 37 -4.53 4.56 17.90
C VAL A 37 -4.43 6.05 17.54
N LYS A 38 -3.35 6.72 17.92
CA LYS A 38 -3.11 8.14 17.62
C LYS A 38 -3.02 8.41 16.11
N ASN A 39 -2.46 7.48 15.35
CA ASN A 39 -2.24 7.61 13.92
C ASN A 39 -3.36 7.02 13.06
N LYS A 40 -4.49 6.63 13.68
CA LYS A 40 -5.66 6.14 12.97
C LYS A 40 -6.21 7.19 12.00
N ARG A 41 -6.62 6.74 10.81
CA ARG A 41 -7.21 7.56 9.75
C ARG A 41 -8.65 7.11 9.48
N ASP A 42 -9.51 8.05 9.17
CA ASP A 42 -10.91 7.79 8.79
C ASP A 42 -11.01 7.70 7.25
N PHE A 43 -10.49 6.60 6.69
CA PHE A 43 -10.53 6.36 5.24
C PHE A 43 -11.82 5.70 4.77
N TYR A 44 -12.54 5.01 5.68
CA TYR A 44 -13.68 4.17 5.32
C TYR A 44 -14.96 4.64 5.99
N ASN A 45 -16.08 4.52 5.27
CA ASN A 45 -17.41 4.74 5.84
C ASN A 45 -17.78 3.66 6.86
N SER A 46 -17.41 2.42 6.56
CA SER A 46 -17.55 1.27 7.46
C SER A 46 -16.60 1.36 8.65
N LYS A 47 -17.08 0.91 9.82
CA LYS A 47 -16.25 0.81 11.04
C LYS A 47 -15.65 -0.61 11.22
N LYS A 48 -15.77 -1.48 10.22
CA LYS A 48 -15.28 -2.87 10.28
C LYS A 48 -13.76 -2.95 10.34
N TYR A 49 -13.08 -2.10 9.56
CA TYR A 49 -11.62 -2.01 9.51
C TYR A 49 -11.15 -0.61 9.86
N SER A 50 -9.89 -0.53 10.24
CA SER A 50 -9.18 0.73 10.53
C SER A 50 -7.81 0.68 9.89
N THR A 51 -7.33 1.84 9.44
CA THR A 51 -5.96 2.03 8.98
C THR A 51 -5.26 3.05 9.85
N SER A 52 -4.03 2.75 10.27
CA SER A 52 -3.14 3.70 10.94
C SER A 52 -1.99 4.05 10.02
N SER A 53 -1.68 5.35 9.91
CA SER A 53 -0.65 5.90 9.03
C SER A 53 0.47 6.46 9.91
N ILE A 54 1.59 5.74 10.00
CA ILE A 54 2.68 6.00 10.95
C ILE A 54 3.88 6.52 10.17
N GLU A 55 4.31 7.73 10.50
CA GLU A 55 5.53 8.35 9.97
C GLU A 55 6.70 8.07 10.92
N SER A 56 7.89 7.81 10.39
CA SER A 56 9.09 7.59 11.18
C SER A 56 10.36 7.86 10.38
N ASP A 57 11.31 8.53 11.01
CA ASP A 57 12.67 8.73 10.52
C ASP A 57 13.54 7.46 10.61
N LYS A 58 13.01 6.40 11.25
CA LYS A 58 13.68 5.10 11.37
C LYS A 58 13.44 4.19 10.15
N TYR A 59 12.48 4.53 9.30
CA TYR A 59 12.24 3.76 8.08
C TYR A 59 13.39 3.95 7.08
N ASN A 60 13.75 2.88 6.38
CA ASN A 60 14.89 2.89 5.46
C ASN A 60 14.52 3.35 4.05
N LYS A 61 13.29 3.06 3.63
CA LYS A 61 12.83 3.24 2.25
C LYS A 61 11.61 4.13 2.12
N PHE A 62 10.72 4.10 3.10
CA PHE A 62 9.44 4.80 3.05
C PHE A 62 9.40 5.92 4.10
N GLU A 63 8.65 6.97 3.83
CA GLU A 63 8.41 8.04 4.80
C GLU A 63 7.26 7.69 5.73
N THR A 64 6.32 6.88 5.25
CA THR A 64 5.14 6.47 6.00
C THR A 64 4.88 4.98 5.79
N VAL A 65 4.52 4.28 6.84
CA VAL A 65 3.94 2.93 6.80
C VAL A 65 2.48 3.03 7.21
N GLN A 66 1.60 2.45 6.38
CA GLN A 66 0.18 2.31 6.70
C GLN A 66 -0.11 0.84 7.01
N ILE A 67 -0.79 0.58 8.11
CA ILE A 67 -1.23 -0.76 8.51
C ILE A 67 -2.75 -0.78 8.64
N SER A 68 -3.39 -1.80 8.07
CA SER A 68 -4.84 -1.98 8.17
C SER A 68 -5.17 -3.26 8.93
N TYR A 69 -6.17 -3.17 9.79
CA TYR A 69 -6.57 -4.23 10.71
C TYR A 69 -8.06 -4.18 10.99
N ARG A 70 -8.65 -5.28 11.53
CA ARG A 70 -10.05 -5.25 11.99
C ARG A 70 -10.17 -4.34 13.20
N SER A 71 -11.13 -3.42 13.19
CA SER A 71 -11.31 -2.41 14.27
C SER A 71 -11.59 -3.05 15.65
N SER A 72 -12.13 -4.26 15.67
CA SER A 72 -12.41 -5.01 16.90
C SER A 72 -11.23 -5.83 17.43
N ASP A 73 -10.14 -5.96 16.64
CA ASP A 73 -8.99 -6.80 17.00
C ASP A 73 -8.06 -6.07 17.98
N GLN A 74 -7.89 -6.64 19.16
CA GLN A 74 -7.03 -6.08 20.21
C GLN A 74 -5.54 -6.36 19.98
N LEU A 75 -5.19 -7.31 19.10
CA LEU A 75 -3.82 -7.61 18.70
C LEU A 75 -3.40 -6.80 17.48
N PHE A 76 -4.34 -6.07 16.85
CA PHE A 76 -4.09 -5.30 15.64
C PHE A 76 -3.39 -6.14 14.57
N LYS A 77 -3.92 -7.36 14.30
CA LYS A 77 -3.36 -8.25 13.28
C LYS A 77 -3.38 -7.56 11.92
N ILE A 78 -2.22 -7.45 11.29
CA ILE A 78 -2.04 -6.73 10.04
C ILE A 78 -2.67 -7.53 8.90
N LEU A 79 -3.64 -6.93 8.22
CA LEU A 79 -4.34 -7.49 7.05
C LEU A 79 -3.90 -6.83 5.74
N ASP A 80 -3.40 -5.61 5.83
CA ASP A 80 -2.77 -4.87 4.75
C ASP A 80 -1.66 -4.00 5.32
N ILE A 81 -0.58 -3.89 4.57
CA ILE A 81 0.53 -2.99 4.87
C ILE A 81 0.93 -2.26 3.62
N SER A 82 1.12 -0.95 3.74
CA SER A 82 1.62 -0.11 2.64
C SER A 82 2.80 0.72 3.07
N GLY A 83 3.84 0.74 2.23
CA GLY A 83 4.92 1.72 2.30
C GLY A 83 4.64 2.88 1.35
N VAL A 84 4.74 4.11 1.86
CA VAL A 84 4.47 5.34 1.11
C VAL A 84 5.72 6.20 1.03
N LEU A 85 6.06 6.64 -0.17
CA LEU A 85 7.14 7.59 -0.43
C LEU A 85 6.60 8.76 -1.26
N PHE A 86 6.66 9.98 -0.72
CA PHE A 86 6.22 11.16 -1.45
C PHE A 86 7.23 11.52 -2.53
N MET A 87 6.77 11.59 -3.77
CA MET A 87 7.63 11.88 -4.90
C MET A 87 6.88 12.42 -6.11
N ASN A 88 7.64 12.97 -7.04
CA ASN A 88 7.10 13.44 -8.31
C ASN A 88 6.54 12.27 -9.13
N TYR A 89 5.37 12.46 -9.74
CA TYR A 89 4.69 11.43 -10.52
C TYR A 89 5.53 10.87 -11.68
N ASN A 90 6.31 11.72 -12.38
CA ASN A 90 7.12 11.26 -13.50
C ASN A 90 8.29 10.37 -13.03
N GLU A 91 8.88 10.69 -11.89
CA GLU A 91 9.90 9.86 -11.24
C GLU A 91 9.29 8.55 -10.76
N CYS A 92 8.12 8.63 -10.12
CA CYS A 92 7.36 7.44 -9.72
C CYS A 92 7.07 6.51 -10.91
N MET A 93 6.62 7.06 -12.04
CA MET A 93 6.35 6.28 -13.26
C MET A 93 7.58 5.64 -13.89
N LYS A 94 8.76 6.19 -13.66
CA LYS A 94 10.02 5.57 -14.04
C LYS A 94 10.36 4.40 -13.11
N ASP A 95 10.21 4.63 -11.82
CA ASP A 95 10.55 3.62 -10.80
C ASP A 95 9.56 2.45 -10.82
N ILE A 96 8.26 2.69 -10.95
CA ILE A 96 7.26 1.61 -10.99
C ILE A 96 7.49 0.65 -12.17
N LYS A 97 7.95 1.15 -13.33
CA LYS A 97 8.28 0.31 -14.47
C LYS A 97 9.45 -0.63 -14.19
N ASN A 98 10.50 -0.11 -13.55
CA ASN A 98 11.68 -0.89 -13.21
C ASN A 98 11.36 -1.93 -12.13
N ILE A 99 10.67 -1.50 -11.06
CA ILE A 99 10.27 -2.39 -9.95
C ILE A 99 9.29 -3.45 -10.43
N SER A 100 8.37 -3.12 -11.35
CA SER A 100 7.45 -4.11 -11.94
C SER A 100 8.19 -5.23 -12.66
N LEU A 101 9.30 -4.92 -13.36
CA LEU A 101 10.11 -5.96 -14.01
C LEU A 101 10.81 -6.86 -12.99
N GLU A 102 11.28 -6.31 -11.88
CA GLU A 102 11.86 -7.08 -10.77
C GLU A 102 10.81 -7.98 -10.12
N PHE A 103 9.61 -7.46 -9.88
CA PHE A 103 8.48 -8.20 -9.30
C PHE A 103 7.99 -9.31 -10.23
N ASP A 104 8.01 -9.10 -11.55
CA ASP A 104 7.68 -10.15 -12.52
C ASP A 104 8.61 -11.35 -12.45
N GLN A 105 9.88 -11.11 -12.15
CA GLN A 105 10.87 -12.16 -11.97
C GLN A 105 10.75 -12.86 -10.61
N MET A 106 10.33 -12.12 -9.60
CA MET A 106 10.19 -12.63 -8.23
C MET A 106 8.88 -13.42 -8.06
N PHE A 107 7.78 -12.95 -8.63
CA PHE A 107 6.44 -13.50 -8.46
C PHE A 107 5.95 -14.26 -9.70
N VAL A 108 6.72 -15.24 -10.15
CA VAL A 108 6.44 -15.99 -11.39
C VAL A 108 5.17 -16.83 -11.34
N ASN A 109 4.69 -17.21 -10.16
CA ASN A 109 3.49 -18.02 -9.96
C ASN A 109 2.24 -17.17 -9.64
N THR A 110 2.28 -15.85 -9.87
CA THR A 110 1.16 -14.97 -9.60
C THR A 110 0.40 -14.61 -10.88
N ARG A 111 -0.89 -14.30 -10.74
CA ARG A 111 -1.69 -13.69 -11.80
C ARG A 111 -1.42 -12.19 -11.82
N LYS A 112 -0.77 -11.72 -12.85
CA LYS A 112 -0.38 -10.33 -13.00
C LYS A 112 -1.46 -9.47 -13.66
N GLY A 113 -1.73 -8.28 -13.10
CA GLY A 113 -2.41 -7.18 -13.78
C GLY A 113 -1.41 -6.32 -14.58
N LYS A 114 -1.86 -5.77 -15.71
CA LYS A 114 -1.04 -4.82 -16.47
C LYS A 114 -0.96 -3.49 -15.73
N LEU A 115 0.19 -2.81 -15.87
CA LEU A 115 0.30 -1.41 -15.45
C LEU A 115 -0.70 -0.57 -16.26
N ASP A 116 -1.69 -0.01 -15.59
CA ASP A 116 -2.76 0.81 -16.16
C ASP A 116 -2.83 2.17 -15.47
N THR A 117 -3.47 3.14 -16.11
CA THR A 117 -3.63 4.49 -15.59
C THR A 117 -5.09 4.92 -15.71
N TYR A 118 -5.66 5.35 -14.61
CA TYR A 118 -7.05 5.79 -14.53
C TYR A 118 -7.18 7.06 -13.67
N LYS A 119 -8.34 7.71 -13.75
CA LYS A 119 -8.64 8.88 -12.93
C LYS A 119 -8.76 8.48 -11.47
N ASN A 120 -8.25 9.33 -10.58
CA ASN A 120 -8.54 9.21 -9.17
C ASN A 120 -9.97 9.73 -8.91
N ASN A 121 -10.88 8.84 -8.51
CA ASN A 121 -12.28 9.20 -8.28
C ASN A 121 -12.49 10.05 -7.03
N ASP A 122 -11.52 10.10 -6.11
CA ASP A 122 -11.58 10.92 -4.91
C ASP A 122 -11.28 12.39 -5.21
N ASP A 123 -10.66 12.69 -6.36
CA ASP A 123 -10.41 14.07 -6.80
C ASP A 123 -11.69 14.70 -7.36
N PRO A 124 -12.30 15.68 -6.66
CA PRO A 124 -13.53 16.33 -7.12
C PRO A 124 -13.35 17.13 -8.43
N TYR A 125 -12.11 17.41 -8.83
CA TYR A 125 -11.78 18.11 -10.07
C TYR A 125 -11.48 17.16 -11.23
N GLY A 126 -11.32 15.85 -10.95
CA GLY A 126 -11.08 14.81 -11.94
C GLY A 126 -9.77 14.94 -12.72
N LYS A 127 -8.77 15.61 -12.14
CA LYS A 127 -7.45 15.85 -12.76
C LYS A 127 -6.36 14.93 -12.22
N SER A 128 -6.55 14.41 -11.02
CA SER A 128 -5.63 13.45 -10.41
C SER A 128 -5.82 12.07 -11.02
N LYS A 129 -4.76 11.27 -10.98
CA LYS A 129 -4.74 9.93 -11.56
C LYS A 129 -3.92 8.97 -10.74
N VAL A 130 -4.21 7.68 -10.92
CA VAL A 130 -3.47 6.57 -10.33
C VAL A 130 -2.96 5.70 -11.46
N SER A 131 -1.72 5.23 -11.34
CA SER A 131 -1.16 4.20 -12.20
C SER A 131 -0.70 3.06 -11.31
N ASP A 132 -1.18 1.86 -11.57
CA ASP A 132 -0.88 0.70 -10.72
C ASP A 132 -0.66 -0.59 -11.50
N ALA A 133 0.01 -1.54 -10.84
CA ALA A 133 0.23 -2.89 -11.28
C ALA A 133 0.02 -3.86 -10.10
N TYR A 134 -0.46 -5.06 -10.38
CA TYR A 134 -0.90 -6.05 -9.39
C TYR A 134 -0.27 -7.41 -9.62
N TRP A 135 0.01 -8.12 -8.52
CA TRP A 135 0.40 -9.54 -8.49
C TRP A 135 -0.51 -10.27 -7.51
N TYR A 136 -1.45 -11.07 -8.03
CA TYR A 136 -2.37 -11.87 -7.23
C TYR A 136 -1.79 -13.26 -7.00
N PHE A 137 -1.70 -13.66 -5.75
CA PHE A 137 -1.35 -15.00 -5.33
C PHE A 137 -2.54 -15.96 -5.48
N ASP A 138 -2.32 -17.28 -5.39
CA ASP A 138 -3.38 -18.28 -5.56
C ASP A 138 -4.52 -18.15 -4.54
N ASN A 139 -4.22 -17.66 -3.34
CA ASN A 139 -5.21 -17.38 -2.28
C ASN A 139 -5.89 -16.00 -2.45
N ASN A 140 -5.66 -15.30 -3.56
CA ASN A 140 -6.11 -13.94 -3.88
C ASN A 140 -5.54 -12.83 -2.97
N ASP A 141 -4.56 -13.09 -2.15
CA ASP A 141 -3.75 -12.03 -1.58
C ASP A 141 -3.06 -11.27 -2.72
N VAL A 142 -2.74 -10.00 -2.51
CA VAL A 142 -2.23 -9.16 -3.60
C VAL A 142 -1.08 -8.27 -3.15
N ILE A 143 -0.11 -8.09 -4.05
CA ILE A 143 0.84 -6.99 -3.99
C ILE A 143 0.45 -5.97 -5.04
N VAL A 144 0.47 -4.69 -4.67
CA VAL A 144 0.17 -3.56 -5.54
C VAL A 144 1.34 -2.59 -5.53
N LEU A 145 1.78 -2.18 -6.71
CA LEU A 145 2.61 -1.00 -6.89
C LEU A 145 1.74 0.10 -7.46
N ALA A 146 1.77 1.30 -6.89
CA ALA A 146 0.97 2.41 -7.37
C ALA A 146 1.74 3.73 -7.39
N CYS A 147 1.47 4.54 -8.41
CA CYS A 147 1.87 5.95 -8.51
C CYS A 147 0.62 6.82 -8.49
N PHE A 148 0.55 7.72 -7.50
CA PHE A 148 -0.52 8.71 -7.41
C PHE A 148 -0.01 10.05 -7.91
N TYR A 149 -0.70 10.60 -8.90
CA TYR A 149 -0.61 12.01 -9.25
C TYR A 149 -1.74 12.77 -8.60
N VAL A 150 -1.42 13.72 -7.77
CA VAL A 150 -2.39 14.62 -7.14
C VAL A 150 -2.28 16.00 -7.78
N ASP A 151 -3.39 16.49 -8.35
CA ASP A 151 -3.44 17.83 -8.96
C ASP A 151 -3.18 18.90 -7.91
N THR A 152 -2.50 19.95 -8.29
CA THR A 152 -2.05 21.03 -7.39
C THR A 152 -3.19 21.72 -6.65
N LYS A 153 -4.36 21.85 -7.29
CA LYS A 153 -5.54 22.43 -6.66
C LYS A 153 -6.08 21.52 -5.57
N TRP A 154 -6.24 20.24 -5.87
CA TRP A 154 -6.71 19.28 -4.88
C TRP A 154 -5.68 19.08 -3.74
N ALA A 155 -4.38 19.03 -4.05
CA ALA A 155 -3.32 18.96 -3.05
C ALA A 155 -3.38 20.12 -2.04
N GLY A 156 -3.66 21.34 -2.51
CA GLY A 156 -3.78 22.52 -1.65
C GLY A 156 -4.99 22.52 -0.74
N GLU A 157 -6.05 21.79 -1.10
CA GLU A 157 -7.30 21.72 -0.33
C GLU A 157 -7.39 20.48 0.58
N SER A 158 -6.76 19.37 0.20
CA SER A 158 -6.92 18.06 0.85
C SER A 158 -5.73 17.59 1.68
N ASN A 159 -4.57 18.24 1.55
CA ASN A 159 -3.30 17.76 2.07
C ASN A 159 -2.78 16.45 1.45
N PHE A 160 -3.42 15.93 0.40
CA PHE A 160 -2.90 14.80 -0.36
C PHE A 160 -1.66 15.23 -1.16
N LYS A 161 -0.73 14.30 -1.33
CA LYS A 161 0.50 14.50 -2.09
C LYS A 161 0.65 13.40 -3.14
N SER A 162 1.37 13.73 -4.22
CA SER A 162 1.79 12.70 -5.17
C SER A 162 2.76 11.75 -4.49
N GLU A 163 2.59 10.45 -4.73
CA GLU A 163 3.34 9.41 -4.00
C GLU A 163 3.56 8.15 -4.83
N PHE A 164 4.60 7.42 -4.48
CA PHE A 164 4.78 6.01 -4.78
C PHE A 164 4.31 5.18 -3.59
N ARG A 165 3.60 4.10 -3.87
CA ARG A 165 3.09 3.19 -2.85
C ARG A 165 3.37 1.73 -3.24
N VAL A 166 3.82 0.96 -2.27
CA VAL A 166 3.83 -0.50 -2.31
C VAL A 166 2.84 -0.99 -1.27
N SER A 167 1.87 -1.81 -1.67
CA SER A 167 0.88 -2.38 -0.75
C SER A 167 0.90 -3.89 -0.83
N ILE A 168 0.73 -4.54 0.31
CA ILE A 168 0.58 -5.98 0.48
C ILE A 168 -0.72 -6.19 1.23
N GLY A 169 -1.70 -6.81 0.60
CA GLY A 169 -3.04 -6.97 1.18
C GLY A 169 -3.56 -8.39 1.11
N THR A 170 -4.26 -8.81 2.17
CA THR A 170 -5.00 -10.07 2.20
C THR A 170 -6.24 -10.00 1.31
N ASP A 171 -6.69 -11.14 0.77
CA ASP A 171 -7.95 -11.28 0.04
C ASP A 171 -9.14 -10.70 0.83
N GLU A 172 -9.17 -10.94 2.15
CA GLU A 172 -10.20 -10.40 3.04
C GLU A 172 -10.29 -8.88 2.99
N PHE A 173 -9.14 -8.20 3.11
CA PHE A 173 -9.11 -6.74 3.14
C PHE A 173 -9.36 -6.15 1.74
N ASN A 174 -8.85 -6.78 0.69
CA ASN A 174 -9.11 -6.36 -0.69
C ASN A 174 -10.60 -6.43 -1.05
N LYS A 175 -11.30 -7.49 -0.67
CA LYS A 175 -12.75 -7.58 -0.85
C LYS A 175 -13.48 -6.44 -0.18
N PHE A 176 -13.08 -6.09 1.04
CA PHE A 176 -13.63 -4.93 1.74
C PHE A 176 -13.40 -3.62 0.98
N LEU A 177 -12.18 -3.35 0.46
CA LEU A 177 -11.90 -2.14 -0.31
C LEU A 177 -12.77 -2.05 -1.58
N ILE A 178 -12.99 -3.17 -2.27
CA ILE A 178 -13.87 -3.24 -3.44
C ILE A 178 -15.34 -2.96 -3.07
N GLU A 179 -15.79 -3.37 -1.88
CA GLU A 179 -17.14 -3.09 -1.39
C GLU A 179 -17.31 -1.62 -1.01
N GLU A 180 -16.32 -1.00 -0.35
CA GLU A 180 -16.33 0.41 0.04
C GLU A 180 -16.27 1.37 -1.17
N SER A 181 -15.72 0.93 -2.30
CA SER A 181 -15.60 1.74 -3.53
C SER A 181 -16.87 1.80 -4.37
N LYS A 182 -17.94 1.08 -4.00
CA LYS A 182 -19.25 1.04 -4.69
C LYS A 182 -20.23 2.03 -4.11
#